data_41877b4e2d26c94d70d5427be5dfafd5
#
_entry.id   41877b4e2d26c94d70d5427be5dfafd5
#
_cell.length_a   1.000
_cell.length_b   1.000
_cell.length_c   1.000
_cell.angle_alpha   90.00
_cell.angle_beta   90.00
_cell.angle_gamma   90.00
#
_symmetry.space_group_name_H-M   'P 1'
#
loop_
_entity.id
_entity.type
_entity.pdbx_description
1 polymer ?
#
loop_
_entity_poly.entity_id
_entity_poly.type
_entity_poly.pdbx_seq_one_letter_code
_entity_poly.pdbx_strand_id
1 'polypeptide(L)'
;MENTQHVYSGIDRIPKGTAPDTVTEGCLVLEGGAWRGIYTQGALDALMEAGINFRTTIGVSAGALSAIGYLSGQIGWAPRINLTYRHDPEYTGVGALKNDHGVTGFSYLFGTLMQQDPLNRKRFFDRSRRLVVVATNIATDQPEYFEKGKCRIFRAIRASATVPYVSRPVTIDGQAYLDGGCSDKIPYGWALRNCPGKIMVIRTQDLAYRKTEKKENAADRLLYRKYPELVRAMDRASVEYNEVIDLIEKDTKTGRTFCQAPEEPVEISRFEGDVEKLGALYERGYTEMKRRIPELKSYLAAPAG
;
A
#
# COMPACT_ATOMS: atom_id res chain seq x y z
N MET A 1 -22.95 18.06 20.60
CA MET A 1 -22.49 16.66 20.71
C MET A 1 -21.00 16.69 20.43
N GLU A 2 -20.19 16.55 21.49
CA GLU A 2 -18.75 16.41 21.35
C GLU A 2 -18.49 15.16 20.50
N ASN A 3 -17.90 15.37 19.33
CA ASN A 3 -17.45 14.30 18.45
C ASN A 3 -16.19 13.74 19.10
N THR A 4 -16.34 12.84 20.07
CA THR A 4 -15.21 12.13 20.67
C THR A 4 -14.63 11.23 19.58
N GLN A 5 -13.62 11.74 18.91
CA GLN A 5 -12.85 11.01 17.91
C GLN A 5 -12.27 9.78 18.62
N HIS A 6 -12.80 8.59 18.31
CA HIS A 6 -12.29 7.35 18.88
C HIS A 6 -10.92 7.07 18.26
N VAL A 7 -9.87 7.36 19.03
CA VAL A 7 -8.46 7.14 18.66
C VAL A 7 -8.03 5.78 19.24
N TYR A 8 -7.19 5.08 18.53
CA TYR A 8 -6.62 3.82 19.00
C TYR A 8 -6.00 3.96 20.41
N SER A 9 -6.38 3.08 21.34
CA SER A 9 -5.93 3.15 22.73
C SER A 9 -4.42 2.98 22.90
N GLY A 10 -3.76 2.32 21.96
CA GLY A 10 -2.31 2.10 21.92
C GLY A 10 -1.51 3.14 21.13
N ILE A 11 -2.11 4.29 20.78
CA ILE A 11 -1.48 5.29 19.90
C ILE A 11 -0.09 5.76 20.39
N ASP A 12 0.11 5.85 21.69
CA ASP A 12 1.37 6.27 22.30
C ASP A 12 2.45 5.17 22.28
N ARG A 13 2.07 3.91 22.05
CA ARG A 13 3.01 2.78 21.89
C ARG A 13 3.58 2.69 20.48
N ILE A 14 2.99 3.38 19.52
CA ILE A 14 3.53 3.43 18.15
C ILE A 14 4.88 4.15 18.18
N PRO A 15 5.96 3.51 17.68
CA PRO A 15 7.29 4.10 17.71
C PRO A 15 7.32 5.44 16.98
N LYS A 16 8.19 6.35 17.45
CA LYS A 16 8.42 7.67 16.86
C LYS A 16 9.90 7.82 16.59
N GLY A 17 10.24 8.32 15.43
CA GLY A 17 11.64 8.58 15.13
C GLY A 17 11.91 8.86 13.66
N THR A 18 13.18 8.95 13.34
CA THR A 18 13.68 9.12 11.98
C THR A 18 14.57 7.94 11.63
N ALA A 19 14.28 7.29 10.52
CA ALA A 19 15.10 6.20 10.01
C ALA A 19 16.51 6.69 9.64
N PRO A 20 17.57 5.90 9.82
CA PRO A 20 18.91 6.24 9.36
C PRO A 20 18.95 6.54 7.85
N ASP A 21 19.89 7.38 7.41
CA ASP A 21 20.09 7.71 5.99
C ASP A 21 20.88 6.61 5.26
N THR A 22 20.48 5.37 5.46
CA THR A 22 21.04 4.21 4.74
C THR A 22 20.20 3.91 3.52
N VAL A 23 20.81 3.39 2.46
CA VAL A 23 20.12 2.85 1.29
C VAL A 23 20.45 1.38 1.17
N THR A 24 19.42 0.55 1.18
CA THR A 24 19.52 -0.90 0.98
C THR A 24 19.27 -1.21 -0.49
N GLU A 25 20.22 -1.84 -1.14
CA GLU A 25 20.05 -2.26 -2.53
C GLU A 25 18.96 -3.33 -2.64
N GLY A 26 18.10 -3.18 -3.65
CA GLY A 26 16.99 -4.09 -3.91
C GLY A 26 15.66 -3.37 -4.09
N CYS A 27 14.62 -4.18 -4.17
CA CYS A 27 13.25 -3.75 -4.43
C CYS A 27 12.31 -4.20 -3.33
N LEU A 28 11.52 -3.28 -2.82
CA LEU A 28 10.42 -3.53 -1.89
C LEU A 28 9.10 -3.43 -2.62
N VAL A 29 8.32 -4.50 -2.63
CA VAL A 29 6.99 -4.61 -3.24
C VAL A 29 5.94 -4.57 -2.15
N LEU A 30 5.00 -3.62 -2.23
CA LEU A 30 3.94 -3.40 -1.24
C LEU A 30 2.57 -3.71 -1.85
N GLU A 31 1.93 -4.76 -1.34
CA GLU A 31 0.59 -5.17 -1.76
C GLU A 31 -0.47 -4.11 -1.43
N GLY A 32 -1.48 -3.97 -2.30
CA GLY A 32 -2.71 -3.23 -2.02
C GLY A 32 -3.67 -4.01 -1.11
N GLY A 33 -4.31 -3.33 -0.14
CA GLY A 33 -5.16 -4.05 0.81
C GLY A 33 -6.19 -3.21 1.57
N ALA A 34 -6.45 -1.97 1.17
CA ALA A 34 -7.26 -1.02 1.92
C ALA A 34 -6.78 -0.96 3.40
N TRP A 35 -7.68 -1.05 4.40
CA TRP A 35 -7.28 -0.96 5.81
C TRP A 35 -6.36 -2.10 6.28
N ARG A 36 -6.27 -3.24 5.58
CA ARG A 36 -5.27 -4.27 5.88
C ARG A 36 -3.83 -3.80 5.66
N GLY A 37 -3.63 -2.74 4.86
CA GLY A 37 -2.32 -2.11 4.68
C GLY A 37 -1.70 -1.54 5.95
N ILE A 38 -2.44 -1.46 7.06
CA ILE A 38 -1.88 -1.05 8.35
C ILE A 38 -0.87 -2.09 8.90
N TYR A 39 -1.02 -3.37 8.53
CA TYR A 39 0.02 -4.38 8.75
C TYR A 39 1.34 -4.00 8.06
N THR A 40 1.23 -3.57 6.80
CA THR A 40 2.39 -3.08 6.02
C THR A 40 3.07 -1.92 6.72
N GLN A 41 2.30 -0.98 7.31
CA GLN A 41 2.86 0.16 8.03
C GLN A 41 3.68 -0.28 9.25
N GLY A 42 3.19 -1.27 10.01
CA GLY A 42 3.94 -1.86 11.11
C GLY A 42 5.26 -2.51 10.65
N ALA A 43 5.19 -3.30 9.58
CA ALA A 43 6.38 -3.91 9.01
C ALA A 43 7.40 -2.88 8.49
N LEU A 44 6.94 -1.78 7.88
CA LEU A 44 7.79 -0.69 7.40
C LEU A 44 8.46 0.07 8.54
N ASP A 45 7.77 0.28 9.67
CA ASP A 45 8.36 0.92 10.84
C ASP A 45 9.49 0.06 11.42
N ALA A 46 9.31 -1.26 11.52
CA ALA A 46 10.34 -2.19 11.94
C ALA A 46 11.56 -2.21 10.99
N LEU A 47 11.34 -2.13 9.67
CA LEU A 47 12.42 -1.99 8.68
C LEU A 47 13.18 -0.69 8.87
N MET A 48 12.49 0.43 9.07
CA MET A 48 13.10 1.73 9.28
C MET A 48 13.95 1.77 10.55
N GLU A 49 13.48 1.21 11.65
CA GLU A 49 14.26 1.09 12.90
C GLU A 49 15.52 0.24 12.71
N ALA A 50 15.44 -0.82 11.89
CA ALA A 50 16.58 -1.67 11.58
C ALA A 50 17.56 -1.07 10.56
N GLY A 51 17.30 0.16 10.06
CA GLY A 51 18.10 0.83 9.05
C GLY A 51 17.97 0.23 7.65
N ILE A 52 16.89 -0.53 7.37
CA ILE A 52 16.65 -1.15 6.08
C ILE A 52 15.73 -0.24 5.26
N ASN A 53 16.33 0.52 4.35
CA ASN A 53 15.65 1.51 3.50
C ASN A 53 15.90 1.17 2.02
N PHE A 54 15.04 0.37 1.42
CA PHE A 54 15.22 -0.10 0.05
C PHE A 54 15.37 1.04 -0.96
N ARG A 55 16.29 0.87 -1.93
CA ARG A 55 16.51 1.80 -3.04
C ARG A 55 15.25 1.98 -3.87
N THR A 56 14.61 0.89 -4.23
CA THR A 56 13.36 0.90 -5.01
C THR A 56 12.20 0.40 -4.16
N THR A 57 11.13 1.16 -4.13
CA THR A 57 9.85 0.74 -3.54
C THR A 57 8.78 0.85 -4.61
N ILE A 58 8.00 -0.20 -4.79
CA ILE A 58 6.80 -0.17 -5.63
C ILE A 58 5.59 -0.55 -4.80
N GLY A 59 4.52 0.24 -4.90
CA GLY A 59 3.32 0.03 -4.10
C GLY A 59 2.02 0.27 -4.85
N VAL A 60 0.99 -0.39 -4.37
CA VAL A 60 -0.37 -0.32 -4.91
C VAL A 60 -1.34 0.07 -3.81
N SER A 61 -2.25 1.03 -4.08
CA SER A 61 -3.33 1.37 -3.14
C SER A 61 -2.80 1.70 -1.73
N ALA A 62 -3.20 0.96 -0.72
CA ALA A 62 -2.69 1.10 0.65
C ALA A 62 -1.16 0.95 0.73
N GLY A 63 -0.54 0.12 -0.12
CA GLY A 63 0.91 -0.02 -0.21
C GLY A 63 1.58 1.25 -0.72
N ALA A 64 0.98 1.93 -1.71
CA ALA A 64 1.47 3.21 -2.21
C ALA A 64 1.34 4.32 -1.15
N LEU A 65 0.26 4.34 -0.37
CA LEU A 65 0.07 5.26 0.76
C LEU A 65 1.09 5.00 1.88
N SER A 66 1.32 3.73 2.22
CA SER A 66 2.29 3.33 3.25
C SER A 66 3.73 3.70 2.88
N ALA A 67 4.05 3.69 1.59
CA ALA A 67 5.36 4.10 1.08
C ALA A 67 5.69 5.57 1.36
N ILE A 68 4.70 6.44 1.61
CA ILE A 68 4.93 7.86 1.90
C ILE A 68 5.77 8.02 3.17
N GLY A 69 5.32 7.44 4.28
CA GLY A 69 6.04 7.46 5.56
C GLY A 69 7.41 6.77 5.48
N TYR A 70 7.48 5.65 4.78
CA TYR A 70 8.71 4.89 4.59
C TYR A 70 9.78 5.67 3.81
N LEU A 71 9.41 6.31 2.69
CA LEU A 71 10.37 7.10 1.92
C LEU A 71 10.75 8.41 2.63
N SER A 72 9.84 9.00 3.40
CA SER A 72 10.15 10.17 4.23
C SER A 72 11.01 9.82 5.44
N GLY A 73 11.16 8.52 5.76
CA GLY A 73 11.91 8.03 6.91
C GLY A 73 11.29 8.37 8.25
N GLN A 74 9.99 8.61 8.31
CA GLN A 74 9.27 9.00 9.51
C GLN A 74 8.60 7.78 10.15
N ILE A 75 9.28 7.19 11.14
CA ILE A 75 8.80 6.01 11.87
C ILE A 75 7.51 6.35 12.59
N GLY A 76 6.48 5.50 12.40
CA GLY A 76 5.17 5.64 12.99
C GLY A 76 4.30 6.78 12.43
N TRP A 77 4.74 7.53 11.41
CA TRP A 77 3.95 8.63 10.86
C TRP A 77 2.64 8.14 10.22
N ALA A 78 2.71 7.17 9.34
CA ALA A 78 1.54 6.67 8.61
C ALA A 78 0.50 5.98 9.54
N PRO A 79 0.86 5.07 10.46
CA PRO A 79 -0.11 4.47 11.35
C PRO A 79 -0.73 5.47 12.33
N ARG A 80 0.02 6.48 12.82
CA ARG A 80 -0.58 7.53 13.67
C ARG A 80 -1.65 8.31 12.92
N ILE A 81 -1.43 8.71 11.68
CA ILE A 81 -2.47 9.36 10.87
C ILE A 81 -3.71 8.45 10.77
N ASN A 82 -3.53 7.20 10.37
CA ASN A 82 -4.64 6.29 10.16
C ASN A 82 -5.42 5.99 11.44
N LEU A 83 -4.74 5.77 12.55
CA LEU A 83 -5.34 5.37 13.83
C LEU A 83 -5.88 6.57 14.63
N THR A 84 -5.43 7.77 14.35
CA THR A 84 -5.98 9.00 14.94
C THR A 84 -7.20 9.50 14.17
N TYR A 85 -7.13 9.52 12.84
CA TYR A 85 -8.14 10.17 12.01
C TYR A 85 -9.12 9.20 11.34
N ARG A 86 -9.12 7.91 11.73
CA ARG A 86 -10.01 6.89 11.15
C ARG A 86 -11.48 7.30 11.16
N HIS A 87 -11.92 7.97 12.21
CA HIS A 87 -13.31 8.42 12.39
C HIS A 87 -13.52 9.90 12.05
N ASP A 88 -12.50 10.59 11.53
CA ASP A 88 -12.67 11.97 11.08
C ASP A 88 -13.51 11.98 9.78
N PRO A 89 -14.64 12.73 9.75
CA PRO A 89 -15.52 12.80 8.59
C PRO A 89 -14.82 13.31 7.32
N GLU A 90 -13.79 14.16 7.46
CA GLU A 90 -13.01 14.67 6.34
C GLU A 90 -12.02 13.64 5.80
N TYR A 91 -11.59 12.67 6.63
CA TYR A 91 -10.67 11.63 6.21
C TYR A 91 -11.36 10.40 5.63
N THR A 92 -12.38 9.85 6.31
CA THR A 92 -13.07 8.62 5.88
C THR A 92 -14.59 8.67 6.09
N GLY A 93 -15.21 9.80 5.85
CA GLY A 93 -16.64 9.99 6.09
C GLY A 93 -17.34 10.84 5.03
N VAL A 94 -18.38 11.52 5.46
CA VAL A 94 -19.22 12.36 4.59
C VAL A 94 -18.45 13.54 3.98
N GLY A 95 -17.45 14.08 4.69
CA GLY A 95 -16.57 15.13 4.18
C GLY A 95 -15.71 14.63 3.03
N ALA A 96 -15.11 13.44 3.16
CA ALA A 96 -14.37 12.78 2.09
C ALA A 96 -15.26 12.58 0.84
N LEU A 97 -16.49 12.10 1.06
CA LEU A 97 -17.45 11.88 -0.03
C LEU A 97 -17.80 13.19 -0.75
N LYS A 98 -18.02 14.27 0.00
CA LYS A 98 -18.36 15.59 -0.52
C LYS A 98 -17.20 16.26 -1.24
N ASN A 99 -16.01 16.26 -0.63
CA ASN A 99 -14.86 17.04 -1.10
C ASN A 99 -14.00 16.31 -2.10
N ASP A 100 -13.83 14.99 -1.93
CA ASP A 100 -12.97 14.13 -2.78
C ASP A 100 -13.75 13.17 -3.68
N HIS A 101 -15.09 13.14 -3.57
CA HIS A 101 -15.96 12.22 -4.29
C HIS A 101 -15.54 10.75 -4.13
N GLY A 102 -15.10 10.38 -2.94
CA GLY A 102 -14.61 9.05 -2.63
C GLY A 102 -14.61 8.74 -1.14
N VAL A 103 -14.31 7.49 -0.79
CA VAL A 103 -14.30 7.01 0.60
C VAL A 103 -13.10 7.46 1.42
N THR A 104 -12.11 8.08 0.77
CA THR A 104 -10.90 8.61 1.41
C THR A 104 -10.71 10.07 1.04
N GLY A 105 -10.55 10.93 2.04
CA GLY A 105 -10.31 12.36 1.92
C GLY A 105 -8.84 12.67 1.58
N PHE A 106 -8.46 12.46 0.34
CA PHE A 106 -7.08 12.72 -0.11
C PHE A 106 -6.70 14.20 -0.04
N SER A 107 -7.65 15.10 -0.27
CA SER A 107 -7.42 16.54 -0.11
C SER A 107 -7.15 16.90 1.33
N TYR A 108 -7.83 16.26 2.28
CA TYR A 108 -7.59 16.39 3.70
C TYR A 108 -6.23 15.80 4.10
N LEU A 109 -5.93 14.57 3.65
CA LEU A 109 -4.66 13.90 3.92
C LEU A 109 -3.45 14.70 3.40
N PHE A 110 -3.45 15.04 2.10
CA PHE A 110 -2.30 15.70 1.45
C PHE A 110 -2.23 17.21 1.71
N GLY A 111 -3.34 17.83 2.10
CA GLY A 111 -3.41 19.22 2.51
C GLY A 111 -3.26 19.36 4.03
N THR A 112 -4.36 19.17 4.77
CA THR A 112 -4.46 19.49 6.19
C THR A 112 -3.55 18.62 7.06
N LEU A 113 -3.64 17.30 6.94
CA LEU A 113 -2.87 16.40 7.83
C LEU A 113 -1.37 16.49 7.57
N MET A 114 -0.94 16.62 6.31
CA MET A 114 0.49 16.85 6.01
C MET A 114 0.99 18.25 6.37
N GLN A 115 0.12 19.19 6.74
CA GLN A 115 0.50 20.48 7.33
C GLN A 115 0.61 20.39 8.86
N GLN A 116 -0.28 19.63 9.50
CA GLN A 116 -0.28 19.42 10.96
C GLN A 116 0.88 18.53 11.42
N ASP A 117 1.15 17.45 10.69
CA ASP A 117 2.31 16.57 10.89
C ASP A 117 3.13 16.53 9.58
N PRO A 118 4.08 17.48 9.43
CA PRO A 118 4.74 17.74 8.17
C PRO A 118 5.55 16.54 7.66
N LEU A 119 5.32 16.20 6.39
CA LEU A 119 6.14 15.22 5.70
C LEU A 119 7.57 15.72 5.54
N ASN A 120 8.56 14.89 5.84
CA ASN A 120 9.96 15.16 5.48
C ASN A 120 10.13 15.12 3.96
N ARG A 121 9.76 16.23 3.32
CA ARG A 121 9.77 16.36 1.86
C ARG A 121 11.16 16.22 1.26
N LYS A 122 12.21 16.72 1.95
CA LYS A 122 13.59 16.59 1.47
C LYS A 122 13.95 15.13 1.29
N ARG A 123 13.66 14.30 2.28
CA ARG A 123 13.95 12.86 2.23
C ARG A 123 13.00 12.10 1.30
N PHE A 124 11.71 12.44 1.30
CA PHE A 124 10.74 11.82 0.39
C PHE A 124 11.13 12.03 -1.09
N PHE A 125 11.60 13.22 -1.46
CA PHE A 125 12.00 13.55 -2.83
C PHE A 125 13.48 13.29 -3.14
N ASP A 126 14.23 12.70 -2.20
CA ASP A 126 15.61 12.27 -2.46
C ASP A 126 15.65 11.31 -3.66
N ARG A 127 16.59 11.57 -4.57
CA ARG A 127 16.75 10.81 -5.82
C ARG A 127 17.42 9.46 -5.61
N SER A 128 18.11 9.26 -4.49
CA SER A 128 18.74 7.98 -4.14
C SER A 128 17.72 6.87 -3.90
N ARG A 129 16.47 7.24 -3.62
CA ARG A 129 15.38 6.29 -3.34
C ARG A 129 14.24 6.50 -4.34
N ARG A 130 13.91 5.44 -5.04
CA ARG A 130 12.91 5.40 -6.09
C ARG A 130 11.56 4.95 -5.53
N LEU A 131 10.48 5.62 -5.92
CA LEU A 131 9.10 5.17 -5.67
C LEU A 131 8.38 4.99 -6.99
N VAL A 132 7.75 3.85 -7.15
CA VAL A 132 6.86 3.53 -8.27
C VAL A 132 5.47 3.23 -7.70
N VAL A 133 4.45 3.78 -8.33
CA VAL A 133 3.06 3.65 -7.91
C VAL A 133 2.24 3.08 -9.06
N VAL A 134 1.42 2.08 -8.79
CA VAL A 134 0.59 1.43 -9.80
C VAL A 134 -0.82 1.99 -9.75
N ALA A 135 -1.36 2.39 -10.90
CA ALA A 135 -2.78 2.69 -11.06
C ALA A 135 -3.33 2.00 -12.31
N THR A 136 -4.61 1.68 -12.32
CA THR A 136 -5.26 1.02 -13.46
C THR A 136 -5.85 2.07 -14.40
N ASN A 137 -5.40 2.09 -15.65
CA ASN A 137 -6.02 2.88 -16.70
C ASN A 137 -7.35 2.25 -17.09
N ILE A 138 -8.46 2.98 -16.89
CA ILE A 138 -9.80 2.42 -17.07
C ILE A 138 -10.22 2.26 -18.53
N ALA A 139 -9.51 2.89 -19.46
CA ALA A 139 -9.77 2.76 -20.89
C ALA A 139 -9.08 1.55 -21.52
N THR A 140 -7.91 1.17 -21.00
CA THR A 140 -7.09 0.08 -21.53
C THR A 140 -7.07 -1.17 -20.64
N ASP A 141 -7.57 -1.03 -19.38
CA ASP A 141 -7.53 -2.09 -18.38
C ASP A 141 -6.10 -2.45 -17.91
N GLN A 142 -5.10 -1.73 -18.38
CA GLN A 142 -3.71 -2.06 -18.08
C GLN A 142 -3.20 -1.32 -16.84
N PRO A 143 -2.29 -1.95 -16.07
CA PRO A 143 -1.57 -1.26 -15.02
C PRO A 143 -0.59 -0.25 -15.63
N GLU A 144 -0.61 0.96 -15.11
CA GLU A 144 0.39 1.98 -15.42
C GLU A 144 1.24 2.30 -14.19
N TYR A 145 2.54 2.52 -14.43
CA TYR A 145 3.56 2.62 -13.40
C TYR A 145 4.11 4.03 -13.35
N PHE A 146 3.72 4.77 -12.31
CA PHE A 146 4.09 6.17 -12.11
C PHE A 146 5.30 6.31 -11.21
N GLU A 147 6.38 6.87 -11.72
CA GLU A 147 7.62 7.00 -10.96
C GLU A 147 7.78 8.41 -10.37
N LYS A 148 8.17 8.46 -9.10
CA LYS A 148 8.52 9.70 -8.39
C LYS A 148 9.60 10.49 -9.15
N GLY A 149 9.35 11.78 -9.34
CA GLY A 149 10.25 12.66 -10.11
C GLY A 149 9.94 12.73 -11.60
N LYS A 150 9.12 11.81 -12.14
CA LYS A 150 8.66 11.82 -13.54
C LYS A 150 7.19 12.22 -13.69
N CYS A 151 6.45 12.29 -12.59
CA CYS A 151 5.02 12.63 -12.57
C CYS A 151 4.66 13.39 -11.28
N ARG A 152 3.41 13.83 -11.19
CA ARG A 152 2.80 14.36 -9.95
C ARG A 152 2.49 13.20 -9.01
N ILE A 153 3.49 12.73 -8.28
CA ILE A 153 3.45 11.46 -7.53
C ILE A 153 2.27 11.35 -6.56
N PHE A 154 1.90 12.41 -5.83
CA PHE A 154 0.74 12.38 -4.92
C PHE A 154 -0.58 12.19 -5.68
N ARG A 155 -0.67 12.68 -6.94
CA ARG A 155 -1.83 12.43 -7.79
C ARG A 155 -1.88 10.98 -8.25
N ALA A 156 -0.72 10.38 -8.55
CA ALA A 156 -0.62 8.96 -8.86
C ALA A 156 -0.95 8.08 -7.65
N ILE A 157 -0.49 8.44 -6.44
CA ILE A 157 -0.83 7.75 -5.19
C ILE A 157 -2.35 7.80 -4.95
N ARG A 158 -2.97 8.99 -5.15
CA ARG A 158 -4.43 9.13 -5.08
C ARG A 158 -5.11 8.20 -6.08
N ALA A 159 -4.69 8.18 -7.34
CA ALA A 159 -5.26 7.31 -8.37
C ALA A 159 -5.13 5.82 -7.97
N SER A 160 -3.94 5.43 -7.51
CA SER A 160 -3.64 4.07 -7.03
C SER A 160 -4.55 3.60 -5.90
N ALA A 161 -5.03 4.51 -5.06
CA ALA A 161 -5.89 4.19 -3.90
C ALA A 161 -7.36 4.62 -4.11
N THR A 162 -7.76 4.94 -5.33
CA THR A 162 -9.14 5.31 -5.68
C THR A 162 -9.98 4.08 -5.94
N VAL A 163 -10.69 3.62 -4.91
CA VAL A 163 -11.45 2.35 -4.93
C VAL A 163 -12.62 2.43 -5.90
N PRO A 164 -12.78 1.44 -6.82
CA PRO A 164 -13.95 1.34 -7.70
C PRO A 164 -15.28 1.34 -6.94
N TYR A 165 -16.36 1.72 -7.59
CA TYR A 165 -17.75 1.81 -7.12
C TYR A 165 -18.02 2.95 -6.12
N VAL A 166 -17.05 3.29 -5.28
CA VAL A 166 -17.22 4.21 -4.14
C VAL A 166 -16.41 5.50 -4.29
N SER A 167 -15.71 5.66 -5.42
CA SER A 167 -14.91 6.85 -5.71
C SER A 167 -14.93 7.20 -7.20
N ARG A 168 -14.79 8.49 -7.52
CA ARG A 168 -14.65 8.94 -8.91
C ARG A 168 -13.22 8.70 -9.40
N PRO A 169 -13.03 8.27 -10.66
CA PRO A 169 -11.70 8.13 -11.26
C PRO A 169 -10.87 9.41 -11.19
N VAL A 170 -9.56 9.25 -11.03
CA VAL A 170 -8.58 10.35 -11.03
C VAL A 170 -8.03 10.53 -12.44
N THR A 171 -8.05 11.77 -12.95
CA THR A 171 -7.46 12.08 -14.26
C THR A 171 -5.98 12.43 -14.11
N ILE A 172 -5.09 11.77 -14.86
CA ILE A 172 -3.67 12.10 -15.00
C ILE A 172 -3.39 12.23 -16.49
N ASP A 173 -2.89 13.37 -16.92
CA ASP A 173 -2.52 13.67 -18.31
C ASP A 173 -3.61 13.29 -19.34
N GLY A 174 -4.86 13.59 -18.99
CA GLY A 174 -6.04 13.35 -19.84
C GLY A 174 -6.60 11.93 -19.77
N GLN A 175 -5.92 10.99 -19.12
CA GLN A 175 -6.40 9.61 -18.92
C GLN A 175 -7.03 9.45 -17.53
N ALA A 176 -8.01 8.56 -17.42
CA ALA A 176 -8.71 8.28 -16.16
C ALA A 176 -8.23 6.97 -15.52
N TYR A 177 -8.00 7.03 -14.19
CA TYR A 177 -7.42 5.94 -13.43
C TYR A 177 -8.25 5.59 -12.20
N LEU A 178 -8.21 4.32 -11.84
CA LEU A 178 -8.71 3.75 -10.60
C LEU A 178 -7.61 2.96 -9.87
N ASP A 179 -7.98 2.35 -8.74
CA ASP A 179 -7.07 1.57 -7.88
C ASP A 179 -6.24 0.58 -8.70
N GLY A 180 -4.93 0.62 -8.49
CA GLY A 180 -3.98 -0.26 -9.17
C GLY A 180 -4.24 -1.74 -8.90
N GLY A 181 -4.90 -2.07 -7.78
CA GLY A 181 -5.29 -3.44 -7.46
C GLY A 181 -6.41 -4.03 -8.34
N CYS A 182 -6.95 -3.25 -9.28
CA CYS A 182 -7.84 -3.77 -10.32
C CYS A 182 -7.08 -4.55 -11.39
N SER A 183 -5.83 -4.16 -11.69
CA SER A 183 -5.01 -4.77 -12.75
C SER A 183 -3.70 -5.39 -12.25
N ASP A 184 -3.07 -4.86 -11.20
CA ASP A 184 -1.83 -5.41 -10.64
C ASP A 184 -1.76 -5.16 -9.13
N LYS A 185 -2.35 -6.04 -8.35
CA LYS A 185 -2.48 -5.89 -6.89
C LYS A 185 -1.18 -6.11 -6.13
N ILE A 186 -0.28 -6.92 -6.66
CA ILE A 186 1.07 -7.17 -6.14
C ILE A 186 2.04 -7.03 -7.32
N PRO A 187 2.70 -5.88 -7.53
CA PRO A 187 3.49 -5.62 -8.73
C PRO A 187 4.83 -6.37 -8.72
N TYR A 188 4.78 -7.65 -8.40
CA TYR A 188 5.94 -8.53 -8.32
C TYR A 188 6.56 -8.77 -9.69
N GLY A 189 5.72 -8.96 -10.73
CA GLY A 189 6.19 -9.09 -12.11
C GLY A 189 6.94 -7.85 -12.61
N TRP A 190 6.53 -6.64 -12.19
CA TRP A 190 7.27 -5.43 -12.47
C TRP A 190 8.64 -5.44 -11.77
N ALA A 191 8.69 -5.81 -10.50
CA ALA A 191 9.93 -5.89 -9.73
C ALA A 191 10.92 -6.87 -10.35
N LEU A 192 10.48 -8.04 -10.78
CA LEU A 192 11.32 -9.03 -11.47
C LEU A 192 11.97 -8.51 -12.75
N ARG A 193 11.26 -7.67 -13.51
CA ARG A 193 11.75 -7.10 -14.77
C ARG A 193 12.62 -5.85 -14.60
N ASN A 194 12.41 -5.08 -13.54
CA ASN A 194 12.98 -3.74 -13.42
C ASN A 194 13.96 -3.55 -12.25
N CYS A 195 14.07 -4.55 -11.39
CA CYS A 195 14.93 -4.48 -10.21
C CYS A 195 15.87 -5.69 -10.20
N PRO A 196 17.09 -5.56 -10.68
CA PRO A 196 18.09 -6.60 -10.51
C PRO A 196 18.45 -6.72 -9.00
N GLY A 197 18.66 -7.94 -8.54
CA GLY A 197 19.07 -8.22 -7.16
C GLY A 197 17.92 -8.62 -6.24
N LYS A 198 18.03 -8.23 -4.97
CA LYS A 198 17.12 -8.72 -3.91
C LYS A 198 15.74 -8.09 -3.99
N ILE A 199 14.71 -8.90 -3.85
CA ILE A 199 13.32 -8.47 -3.82
C ILE A 199 12.70 -8.88 -2.48
N MET A 200 12.08 -7.91 -1.80
CA MET A 200 11.23 -8.16 -0.66
C MET A 200 9.78 -7.84 -1.00
N VAL A 201 8.87 -8.71 -0.62
CA VAL A 201 7.42 -8.50 -0.77
C VAL A 201 6.79 -8.41 0.61
N ILE A 202 5.96 -7.38 0.85
CA ILE A 202 5.09 -7.32 2.03
C ILE A 202 3.66 -7.52 1.58
N ARG A 203 3.03 -8.60 2.08
CA ARG A 203 1.63 -8.94 1.83
C ARG A 203 0.72 -8.40 2.93
N THR A 204 -0.54 -8.21 2.60
CA THR A 204 -1.60 -7.77 3.53
C THR A 204 -2.53 -8.90 3.97
N GLN A 205 -2.28 -10.11 3.47
CA GLN A 205 -2.97 -11.35 3.79
C GLN A 205 -1.95 -12.44 4.12
N ASP A 206 -2.36 -13.43 4.90
CA ASP A 206 -1.54 -14.56 5.29
C ASP A 206 -1.04 -15.38 4.09
N LEU A 207 -0.09 -16.28 4.32
CA LEU A 207 0.53 -17.07 3.25
C LEU A 207 -0.46 -18.02 2.57
N ALA A 208 -1.40 -18.58 3.31
CA ALA A 208 -2.38 -19.54 2.79
C ALA A 208 -3.52 -18.87 2.00
N TYR A 209 -3.69 -17.57 2.17
CA TYR A 209 -4.79 -16.85 1.54
C TYR A 209 -4.74 -16.93 0.01
N ARG A 210 -5.88 -17.33 -0.57
CA ARG A 210 -6.15 -17.27 -2.02
C ARG A 210 -7.48 -16.57 -2.24
N LYS A 211 -7.57 -15.80 -3.31
CA LYS A 211 -8.84 -15.20 -3.72
C LYS A 211 -9.76 -16.24 -4.31
N THR A 212 -11.03 -16.22 -3.89
CA THR A 212 -12.09 -16.95 -4.58
C THR A 212 -12.43 -16.25 -5.89
N GLU A 213 -12.65 -17.01 -6.95
CA GLU A 213 -13.13 -16.44 -8.20
C GLU A 213 -14.47 -15.74 -7.98
N LYS A 214 -14.53 -14.49 -8.33
CA LYS A 214 -15.77 -13.72 -8.38
C LYS A 214 -16.08 -13.44 -9.83
N LYS A 215 -17.20 -13.94 -10.30
CA LYS A 215 -17.77 -13.52 -11.58
C LYS A 215 -18.49 -12.19 -11.38
N GLU A 216 -18.40 -11.35 -12.39
CA GLU A 216 -19.14 -10.10 -12.46
C GLU A 216 -20.62 -10.29 -12.23
N ASN A 217 -21.21 -9.32 -11.58
CA ASN A 217 -22.66 -9.23 -11.51
C ASN A 217 -23.18 -8.17 -12.52
N ALA A 218 -24.49 -8.15 -12.75
CA ALA A 218 -25.14 -7.21 -13.67
C ALA A 218 -24.92 -5.73 -13.25
N ALA A 219 -24.71 -5.46 -11.94
CA ALA A 219 -24.47 -4.12 -11.44
C ALA A 219 -23.09 -3.60 -11.87
N ASP A 220 -22.06 -4.46 -11.90
CA ASP A 220 -20.72 -4.11 -12.36
C ASP A 220 -20.75 -3.69 -13.83
N ARG A 221 -21.42 -4.48 -14.66
CA ARG A 221 -21.59 -4.19 -16.09
C ARG A 221 -22.39 -2.91 -16.35
N LEU A 222 -23.40 -2.61 -15.53
CA LEU A 222 -24.20 -1.41 -15.67
C LEU A 222 -23.38 -0.16 -15.28
N LEU A 223 -22.69 -0.21 -14.16
CA LEU A 223 -21.92 0.92 -13.61
C LEU A 223 -20.73 1.28 -14.53
N TYR A 224 -20.02 0.28 -15.00
CA TYR A 224 -18.85 0.44 -15.87
C TYR A 224 -19.13 0.13 -17.35
N ARG A 225 -20.41 0.31 -17.80
CA ARG A 225 -20.82 0.03 -19.19
C ARG A 225 -19.98 0.74 -20.26
N LYS A 226 -19.38 1.89 -19.90
CA LYS A 226 -18.47 2.65 -20.77
C LYS A 226 -17.04 2.10 -20.79
N TYR A 227 -16.72 1.18 -19.88
CA TYR A 227 -15.39 0.62 -19.67
C TYR A 227 -15.47 -0.90 -19.54
N PRO A 228 -15.87 -1.62 -20.58
CA PRO A 228 -16.08 -3.08 -20.52
C PRO A 228 -14.77 -3.83 -20.26
N GLU A 229 -13.61 -3.26 -20.65
CA GLU A 229 -12.31 -3.86 -20.38
C GLU A 229 -11.98 -3.88 -18.88
N LEU A 230 -12.29 -2.78 -18.16
CA LEU A 230 -12.12 -2.71 -16.70
C LEU A 230 -12.93 -3.82 -16.01
N VAL A 231 -14.14 -4.08 -16.48
CA VAL A 231 -15.00 -5.12 -15.94
C VAL A 231 -14.34 -6.49 -16.14
N ARG A 232 -13.81 -6.78 -17.34
CA ARG A 232 -13.04 -8.01 -17.63
C ARG A 232 -11.79 -8.18 -16.77
N ALA A 233 -11.06 -7.06 -16.49
CA ALA A 233 -9.91 -7.08 -15.58
C ALA A 233 -10.30 -7.51 -14.17
N MET A 234 -11.39 -6.95 -13.69
CA MET A 234 -11.87 -7.26 -12.35
C MET A 234 -12.25 -8.74 -12.19
N ASP A 235 -12.75 -9.39 -13.28
CA ASP A 235 -13.00 -10.83 -13.31
C ASP A 235 -11.73 -11.65 -13.23
N ARG A 236 -10.71 -11.28 -14.01
CA ARG A 236 -9.42 -11.98 -14.02
C ARG A 236 -8.59 -11.74 -12.75
N ALA A 237 -8.84 -10.64 -12.05
CA ALA A 237 -8.03 -10.19 -10.91
C ALA A 237 -7.88 -11.23 -9.77
N SER A 238 -8.79 -12.19 -9.65
CA SER A 238 -8.67 -13.26 -8.65
C SER A 238 -7.70 -14.34 -9.11
N VAL A 239 -7.75 -14.73 -10.37
CA VAL A 239 -6.86 -15.74 -10.95
C VAL A 239 -5.44 -15.21 -11.00
N GLU A 240 -5.25 -14.02 -11.60
CA GLU A 240 -3.95 -13.35 -11.71
C GLU A 240 -3.30 -13.12 -10.33
N TYR A 241 -4.10 -12.76 -9.33
CA TYR A 241 -3.62 -12.62 -7.95
C TYR A 241 -3.05 -13.94 -7.43
N ASN A 242 -3.78 -15.06 -7.61
CA ASN A 242 -3.35 -16.36 -7.12
C ASN A 242 -2.08 -16.85 -7.84
N GLU A 243 -1.97 -16.64 -9.15
CA GLU A 243 -0.76 -16.94 -9.94
C GLU A 243 0.47 -16.17 -9.44
N VAL A 244 0.29 -14.88 -9.11
CA VAL A 244 1.38 -14.07 -8.52
C VAL A 244 1.78 -14.59 -7.16
N ILE A 245 0.82 -15.01 -6.33
CA ILE A 245 1.12 -15.61 -5.02
C ILE A 245 1.92 -16.91 -5.18
N ASP A 246 1.52 -17.79 -6.09
CA ASP A 246 2.22 -19.06 -6.34
C ASP A 246 3.67 -18.81 -6.82
N LEU A 247 3.86 -17.79 -7.66
CA LEU A 247 5.20 -17.38 -8.09
C LEU A 247 6.04 -16.84 -6.92
N ILE A 248 5.47 -15.98 -6.08
CA ILE A 248 6.16 -15.45 -4.87
C ILE A 248 6.54 -16.58 -3.93
N GLU A 249 5.66 -17.55 -3.70
CA GLU A 249 5.96 -18.71 -2.86
C GLU A 249 7.09 -19.57 -3.43
N LYS A 250 7.07 -19.82 -4.73
CA LYS A 250 8.15 -20.54 -5.43
C LYS A 250 9.48 -19.80 -5.26
N ASP A 251 9.49 -18.50 -5.53
CA ASP A 251 10.70 -17.69 -5.48
C ASP A 251 11.21 -17.49 -4.03
N THR A 252 10.31 -17.50 -3.04
CA THR A 252 10.68 -17.50 -1.63
C THR A 252 11.37 -18.80 -1.23
N LYS A 253 10.85 -19.96 -1.65
CA LYS A 253 11.44 -21.29 -1.39
C LYS A 253 12.83 -21.42 -2.00
N THR A 254 13.10 -20.78 -3.13
CA THR A 254 14.42 -20.81 -3.80
C THR A 254 15.39 -19.73 -3.28
N GLY A 255 14.96 -18.86 -2.34
CA GLY A 255 15.78 -17.79 -1.80
C GLY A 255 15.95 -16.59 -2.74
N ARG A 256 15.18 -16.52 -3.85
CA ARG A 256 15.18 -15.38 -4.76
C ARG A 256 14.45 -14.18 -4.19
N THR A 257 13.42 -14.40 -3.37
CA THR A 257 12.57 -13.38 -2.79
C THR A 257 12.42 -13.59 -1.29
N PHE A 258 12.35 -12.50 -0.54
CA PHE A 258 11.94 -12.52 0.86
C PHE A 258 10.48 -12.07 0.96
N CYS A 259 9.60 -12.93 1.44
CA CYS A 259 8.19 -12.61 1.61
C CYS A 259 7.86 -12.41 3.10
N GLN A 260 7.33 -11.24 3.44
CA GLN A 260 6.69 -10.96 4.72
C GLN A 260 5.17 -10.96 4.52
N ALA A 261 4.47 -11.76 5.30
CA ALA A 261 3.02 -11.86 5.31
C ALA A 261 2.54 -12.04 6.75
N PRO A 262 1.29 -11.68 7.09
CA PRO A 262 0.69 -12.05 8.36
C PRO A 262 0.79 -13.56 8.61
N GLU A 263 1.17 -13.95 9.82
CA GLU A 263 1.32 -15.36 10.20
C GLU A 263 -0.04 -16.04 10.35
N GLU A 264 -1.05 -15.28 10.80
CA GLU A 264 -2.43 -15.76 10.98
C GLU A 264 -3.38 -15.03 10.01
N PRO A 265 -4.53 -15.62 9.68
CA PRO A 265 -5.56 -14.98 8.86
C PRO A 265 -5.90 -13.56 9.32
N VAL A 266 -6.13 -12.67 8.37
CA VAL A 266 -6.45 -11.26 8.63
C VAL A 266 -7.95 -11.05 8.52
N GLU A 267 -8.61 -10.93 9.68
CA GLU A 267 -10.06 -10.71 9.80
C GLU A 267 -10.42 -9.22 9.78
N ILE A 268 -9.80 -8.45 8.89
CA ILE A 268 -10.06 -7.02 8.71
C ILE A 268 -10.80 -6.80 7.40
N SER A 269 -11.95 -6.13 7.48
CA SER A 269 -12.72 -5.73 6.30
C SER A 269 -12.02 -4.63 5.50
N ARG A 270 -12.39 -4.45 4.22
CA ARG A 270 -11.85 -3.35 3.40
C ARG A 270 -12.20 -1.97 3.96
N PHE A 271 -13.31 -1.86 4.70
CA PHE A 271 -13.83 -0.62 5.28
C PHE A 271 -13.88 -0.70 6.81
N GLU A 272 -12.91 -1.41 7.41
CA GLU A 272 -12.84 -1.58 8.86
C GLU A 272 -12.92 -0.25 9.60
N GLY A 273 -13.82 -0.18 10.55
CA GLY A 273 -14.06 0.99 11.40
C GLY A 273 -13.43 0.87 12.78
N ASP A 274 -13.20 -0.34 13.24
CA ASP A 274 -12.68 -0.60 14.59
C ASP A 274 -11.18 -0.27 14.66
N VAL A 275 -10.85 0.84 15.30
CA VAL A 275 -9.45 1.29 15.44
C VAL A 275 -8.61 0.39 16.32
N GLU A 276 -9.24 -0.34 17.27
CA GLU A 276 -8.52 -1.29 18.14
C GLU A 276 -8.09 -2.52 17.31
N LYS A 277 -8.96 -3.03 16.44
CA LYS A 277 -8.58 -4.09 15.48
C LYS A 277 -7.49 -3.64 14.51
N LEU A 278 -7.59 -2.40 14.02
CA LEU A 278 -6.57 -1.84 13.14
C LEU A 278 -5.23 -1.66 13.88
N GLY A 279 -5.25 -1.16 15.11
CA GLY A 279 -4.07 -1.03 15.95
C GLY A 279 -3.41 -2.37 16.25
N ALA A 280 -4.20 -3.39 16.59
CA ALA A 280 -3.70 -4.75 16.80
C ALA A 280 -3.04 -5.32 15.54
N LEU A 281 -3.61 -5.06 14.34
CA LEU A 281 -3.01 -5.50 13.09
C LEU A 281 -1.70 -4.75 12.78
N TYR A 282 -1.61 -3.46 13.12
CA TYR A 282 -0.35 -2.71 13.05
C TYR A 282 0.72 -3.35 13.95
N GLU A 283 0.39 -3.60 15.22
CA GLU A 283 1.33 -4.21 16.19
C GLU A 283 1.81 -5.59 15.73
N ARG A 284 0.93 -6.38 15.10
CA ARG A 284 1.31 -7.65 14.46
C ARG A 284 2.36 -7.43 13.39
N GLY A 285 2.10 -6.53 12.43
CA GLY A 285 3.03 -6.24 11.34
C GLY A 285 4.40 -5.79 11.85
N TYR A 286 4.41 -4.93 12.86
CA TYR A 286 5.64 -4.45 13.50
C TYR A 286 6.40 -5.58 14.21
N THR A 287 5.73 -6.37 15.04
CA THR A 287 6.36 -7.41 15.85
C THR A 287 6.84 -8.58 14.99
N GLU A 288 6.03 -9.05 14.05
CA GLU A 288 6.37 -10.14 13.15
C GLU A 288 7.57 -9.75 12.27
N MET A 289 7.59 -8.53 11.72
CA MET A 289 8.73 -8.08 10.93
C MET A 289 9.98 -7.90 11.79
N LYS A 290 9.84 -7.30 12.97
CA LYS A 290 10.97 -7.10 13.91
C LYS A 290 11.67 -8.44 14.26
N ARG A 291 10.89 -9.49 14.48
CA ARG A 291 11.40 -10.84 14.74
C ARG A 291 12.18 -11.40 13.53
N ARG A 292 11.76 -11.06 12.30
CA ARG A 292 12.37 -11.54 11.05
C ARG A 292 13.50 -10.66 10.50
N ILE A 293 13.86 -9.55 11.16
CA ILE A 293 14.98 -8.69 10.75
C ILE A 293 16.31 -9.46 10.61
N PRO A 294 16.71 -10.38 11.53
CA PRO A 294 17.95 -11.15 11.36
C PRO A 294 17.93 -12.01 10.09
N GLU A 295 16.83 -12.69 9.80
CA GLU A 295 16.64 -13.49 8.59
C GLU A 295 16.72 -12.61 7.32
N LEU A 296 16.04 -11.46 7.32
CA LEU A 296 16.09 -10.51 6.22
C LEU A 296 17.52 -9.99 5.98
N LYS A 297 18.26 -9.65 7.04
CA LYS A 297 19.66 -9.22 6.92
C LYS A 297 20.54 -10.30 6.30
N SER A 298 20.35 -11.56 6.68
CA SER A 298 21.05 -12.70 6.08
C SER A 298 20.69 -12.86 4.60
N TYR A 299 19.41 -12.74 4.24
CA TYR A 299 18.95 -12.77 2.87
C TYR A 299 19.57 -11.64 2.03
N LEU A 300 19.62 -10.41 2.56
CA LEU A 300 20.18 -9.25 1.85
C LEU A 300 21.70 -9.35 1.66
N ALA A 301 22.41 -9.98 2.59
CA ALA A 301 23.86 -10.19 2.53
C ALA A 301 24.29 -11.33 1.59
N ALA A 302 23.39 -12.27 1.30
CA ALA A 302 23.69 -13.38 0.39
C ALA A 302 23.87 -12.87 -1.06
N PRO A 303 24.75 -13.47 -1.87
CA PRO A 303 24.86 -13.12 -3.30
C PRO A 303 23.50 -13.14 -4.00
N ALA A 304 23.32 -12.27 -4.99
CA ALA A 304 22.18 -12.37 -5.88
C ALA A 304 22.34 -13.64 -6.71
N GLY A 305 21.39 -14.54 -6.61
CA GLY A 305 21.37 -15.81 -7.36
C GLY A 305 21.01 -15.57 -8.84
#